data_755399429c06a4d52d642a4f8c620f8f
#
_entry.id   755399429c06a4d52d642a4f8c620f8f
#
_cell.length_a   1.000
_cell.length_b   1.000
_cell.length_c   1.000
_cell.angle_alpha   90.00
_cell.angle_beta   90.00
_cell.angle_gamma   90.00
#
_symmetry.space_group_name_H-M   'P 1'
#
loop_
_entity.id
_entity.type
_entity.pdbx_description
1 polymer ?
#
loop_
_entity_poly.entity_id
_entity_poly.type
_entity_poly.pdbx_seq_one_letter_code
_entity_poly.pdbx_strand_id
1 'polypeptide(L)'
;MPTAIIDGITTRYEVAGSGPPLLMYSPAGFNAAIETWRTQSIYAKIKLLDHLPKHYTCITFDRRECGQSGGRIERVTWAHYVAQGKGLLDHLNIPRAHIMGGCMGVSCAAAFGVLHPQATLSLVLFWPVGGAQYRLSTQQRFAEHLTFVQQNGLQAVADLVAKEGKTFGADPRGGPWAAVLKHDRAFAEAFVRQDAERYKLIVAGMARTLFDRDSAPGAEPEDLLRIDIPALIVPGRDASHATSAARYLEECLPRADYWDVPVEGQTEATVAPRIMQFLGNTGGGSLQA
;
A
#
# COMPACT_ATOMS: atom_id res chain seq x y z
N MET A 1 11.37 14.89 8.66
CA MET A 1 10.12 14.71 7.92
C MET A 1 8.94 14.87 8.86
N PRO A 2 7.84 15.45 8.43
CA PRO A 2 6.66 15.64 9.28
C PRO A 2 6.02 14.30 9.66
N THR A 3 5.32 14.33 10.80
CA THR A 3 4.50 13.21 11.29
C THR A 3 3.14 13.73 11.73
N ALA A 4 2.12 12.88 11.64
CA ALA A 4 0.78 13.11 12.16
C ALA A 4 0.35 11.91 13.02
N ILE A 5 -0.53 12.14 13.98
CA ILE A 5 -1.17 11.05 14.72
C ILE A 5 -2.50 10.74 14.03
N ILE A 6 -2.56 9.59 13.40
CA ILE A 6 -3.76 9.10 12.70
C ILE A 6 -4.23 7.82 13.38
N ASP A 7 -5.45 7.80 13.85
CA ASP A 7 -6.00 6.66 14.63
C ASP A 7 -5.08 6.22 15.79
N GLY A 8 -4.45 7.19 16.46
CA GLY A 8 -3.50 6.93 17.55
C GLY A 8 -2.17 6.32 17.11
N ILE A 9 -1.89 6.25 15.81
CA ILE A 9 -0.63 5.75 15.24
C ILE A 9 0.15 6.91 14.62
N THR A 10 1.42 7.04 14.97
CA THR A 10 2.32 8.00 14.31
C THR A 10 2.46 7.64 12.84
N THR A 11 2.12 8.56 11.95
CA THR A 11 2.25 8.40 10.50
C THR A 11 3.29 9.41 10.00
N ARG A 12 4.39 8.90 9.45
CA ARG A 12 5.39 9.71 8.75
C ARG A 12 4.90 9.99 7.34
N TYR A 13 5.00 11.23 6.89
CA TYR A 13 4.59 11.63 5.54
C TYR A 13 5.51 12.69 4.93
N GLU A 14 5.36 12.88 3.63
CA GLU A 14 6.00 13.94 2.85
C GLU A 14 4.96 14.57 1.92
N VAL A 15 4.99 15.89 1.80
CA VAL A 15 4.20 16.64 0.83
C VAL A 15 5.17 17.35 -0.10
N ALA A 16 5.07 17.11 -1.39
CA ALA A 16 5.95 17.69 -2.40
C ALA A 16 5.15 18.22 -3.59
N GLY A 17 5.58 19.36 -4.13
CA GLY A 17 4.96 19.98 -5.29
C GLY A 17 3.77 20.86 -4.98
N SER A 18 3.04 21.24 -6.02
CA SER A 18 1.84 22.08 -5.94
C SER A 18 0.88 21.73 -7.08
N GLY A 19 -0.42 21.98 -6.87
CA GLY A 19 -1.49 21.62 -7.80
C GLY A 19 -2.52 20.68 -7.19
N PRO A 20 -3.34 19.98 -7.99
CA PRO A 20 -4.32 19.02 -7.48
C PRO A 20 -3.70 17.97 -6.57
N PRO A 21 -4.34 17.62 -5.44
CA PRO A 21 -3.78 16.66 -4.49
C PRO A 21 -3.78 15.22 -5.04
N LEU A 22 -2.66 14.53 -4.81
CA LEU A 22 -2.44 13.13 -5.17
C LEU A 22 -1.91 12.36 -3.96
N LEU A 23 -2.78 11.58 -3.31
CA LEU A 23 -2.39 10.68 -2.23
C LEU A 23 -1.77 9.41 -2.80
N MET A 24 -0.57 9.05 -2.35
CA MET A 24 0.21 7.96 -2.92
C MET A 24 0.51 6.88 -1.88
N TYR A 25 -0.21 5.75 -1.96
CA TYR A 25 0.07 4.55 -1.17
C TYR A 25 1.35 3.88 -1.65
N SER A 26 2.40 3.94 -0.83
CA SER A 26 3.74 3.44 -1.17
C SER A 26 3.74 1.96 -1.59
N PRO A 27 4.52 1.62 -2.63
CA PRO A 27 4.68 0.23 -3.06
C PRO A 27 5.36 -0.62 -1.98
N ALA A 28 5.39 -1.91 -2.19
CA ALA A 28 5.81 -2.98 -1.29
C ALA A 28 4.72 -3.49 -0.34
N GLY A 29 5.03 -4.62 0.33
CA GLY A 29 4.21 -5.25 1.35
C GLY A 29 4.37 -4.57 2.73
N PHE A 30 4.89 -5.32 3.71
CA PHE A 30 5.12 -4.84 5.08
C PHE A 30 6.43 -4.04 5.26
N ASN A 31 6.90 -3.41 4.21
CA ASN A 31 8.03 -2.46 4.20
C ASN A 31 7.73 -1.24 3.30
N ALA A 32 6.45 -0.92 3.13
CA ALA A 32 5.99 0.17 2.28
C ALA A 32 6.28 1.53 2.91
N ALA A 33 7.45 2.06 2.61
CA ALA A 33 7.93 3.35 3.04
C ALA A 33 7.97 4.35 1.87
N ILE A 34 8.08 5.64 2.15
CA ILE A 34 8.20 6.71 1.14
C ILE A 34 9.35 6.42 0.17
N GLU A 35 10.47 5.92 0.69
CA GLU A 35 11.67 5.61 -0.09
C GLU A 35 11.43 4.53 -1.16
N THR A 36 10.44 3.64 -0.98
CA THR A 36 10.16 2.58 -1.95
C THR A 36 9.72 3.11 -3.32
N TRP A 37 9.14 4.31 -3.38
CA TRP A 37 8.87 5.01 -4.64
C TRP A 37 10.13 5.36 -5.44
N ARG A 38 11.31 5.42 -4.79
CA ARG A 38 12.60 5.78 -5.43
C ARG A 38 13.56 4.60 -5.56
N THR A 39 13.36 3.54 -4.77
CA THR A 39 14.36 2.47 -4.62
C THR A 39 13.92 1.11 -5.12
N GLN A 40 12.61 0.88 -5.25
CA GLN A 40 12.11 -0.46 -5.52
C GLN A 40 11.82 -0.68 -7.01
N SER A 41 12.42 -1.74 -7.61
CA SER A 41 12.07 -2.30 -8.90
C SER A 41 11.76 -1.25 -9.99
N ILE A 42 10.58 -1.34 -10.61
CA ILE A 42 10.11 -0.42 -11.66
C ILE A 42 10.03 1.03 -11.16
N TYR A 43 9.68 1.27 -9.89
CA TYR A 43 9.52 2.62 -9.34
C TYR A 43 10.82 3.42 -9.36
N ALA A 44 11.97 2.76 -9.12
CA ALA A 44 13.29 3.37 -9.24
C ALA A 44 13.63 3.80 -10.68
N LYS A 45 13.07 3.09 -11.68
CA LYS A 45 13.33 3.38 -13.11
C LYS A 45 12.44 4.49 -13.65
N ILE A 46 11.17 4.53 -13.23
CA ILE A 46 10.18 5.49 -13.78
C ILE A 46 10.19 6.85 -13.06
N LYS A 47 10.83 6.95 -11.91
CA LYS A 47 11.11 8.19 -11.15
C LYS A 47 9.88 9.12 -10.98
N LEU A 48 8.74 8.56 -10.62
CA LEU A 48 7.49 9.32 -10.53
C LEU A 48 7.58 10.56 -9.65
N LEU A 49 8.33 10.48 -8.54
CA LEU A 49 8.50 11.60 -7.61
C LEU A 49 9.45 12.70 -8.12
N ASP A 50 10.07 12.54 -9.30
CA ASP A 50 10.82 13.59 -9.96
C ASP A 50 9.96 14.35 -10.99
N HIS A 51 8.80 13.78 -11.37
CA HIS A 51 7.90 14.32 -12.40
C HIS A 51 6.58 14.83 -11.84
N LEU A 52 5.85 14.00 -11.09
CA LEU A 52 4.51 14.32 -10.62
C LEU A 52 4.44 15.57 -9.74
N PRO A 53 5.42 15.86 -8.83
CA PRO A 53 5.38 17.07 -8.00
C PRO A 53 5.48 18.39 -8.78
N LYS A 54 5.84 18.35 -10.05
CA LYS A 54 5.85 19.54 -10.92
C LYS A 54 4.44 20.03 -11.27
N HIS A 55 3.41 19.16 -11.10
CA HIS A 55 2.04 19.41 -11.52
C HIS A 55 1.00 19.07 -10.46
N TYR A 56 1.37 18.32 -9.42
CA TYR A 56 0.48 17.81 -8.37
C TYR A 56 1.07 18.04 -6.99
N THR A 57 0.22 18.21 -6.00
CA THR A 57 0.59 18.11 -4.58
C THR A 57 0.66 16.64 -4.23
N CYS A 58 1.84 16.04 -4.34
CA CYS A 58 2.06 14.63 -4.04
C CYS A 58 2.20 14.42 -2.53
N ILE A 59 1.35 13.58 -1.97
CA ILE A 59 1.31 13.23 -0.54
C ILE A 59 1.72 11.77 -0.43
N THR A 60 2.95 11.52 -0.01
CA THR A 60 3.49 10.18 0.22
C THR A 60 3.62 9.92 1.71
N PHE A 61 3.48 8.68 2.14
CA PHE A 61 3.58 8.31 3.55
C PHE A 61 4.03 6.87 3.73
N ASP A 62 4.65 6.61 4.87
CA ASP A 62 4.90 5.25 5.32
C ASP A 62 3.58 4.66 5.78
N ARG A 63 3.17 3.52 5.21
CA ARG A 63 1.99 2.84 5.74
C ARG A 63 2.23 2.44 7.19
N ARG A 64 1.16 2.35 7.97
CA ARG A 64 1.22 1.80 9.32
C ARG A 64 1.95 0.46 9.29
N GLU A 65 2.66 0.11 10.32
CA GLU A 65 3.57 -1.03 10.47
C GLU A 65 4.83 -1.00 9.57
N CYS A 66 5.05 0.09 8.81
CA CYS A 66 6.13 0.19 7.84
C CYS A 66 6.98 1.45 8.04
N GLY A 67 8.21 1.40 7.52
CA GLY A 67 9.12 2.55 7.50
C GLY A 67 9.39 3.12 8.89
N GLN A 68 9.09 4.40 9.08
CA GLN A 68 9.17 5.12 10.35
C GLN A 68 7.77 5.43 10.93
N SER A 69 6.71 4.94 10.31
CA SER A 69 5.38 5.00 10.91
C SER A 69 5.26 3.98 12.04
N GLY A 70 4.44 4.30 13.02
CA GLY A 70 4.12 3.40 14.10
C GLY A 70 3.20 2.25 13.67
N GLY A 71 2.78 1.47 14.64
CA GLY A 71 1.88 0.35 14.41
C GLY A 71 1.11 -0.02 15.68
N ARG A 72 0.19 -0.97 15.50
CA ARG A 72 -0.56 -1.58 16.59
C ARG A 72 -0.65 -3.08 16.36
N ILE A 73 -0.49 -3.88 17.43
CA ILE A 73 -0.61 -5.34 17.33
C ILE A 73 -2.09 -5.70 17.28
N GLU A 74 -2.62 -5.76 16.07
CA GLU A 74 -4.01 -6.07 15.78
C GLU A 74 -4.14 -6.78 14.41
N ARG A 75 -5.29 -7.35 14.13
CA ARG A 75 -5.58 -7.88 12.79
C ARG A 75 -5.76 -6.72 11.82
N VAL A 76 -4.68 -6.30 11.17
CA VAL A 76 -4.73 -5.26 10.15
C VAL A 76 -5.57 -5.71 8.94
N THR A 77 -6.40 -4.80 8.44
CA THR A 77 -7.29 -5.00 7.29
C THR A 77 -7.09 -3.88 6.27
N TRP A 78 -7.67 -4.01 5.08
CA TRP A 78 -7.65 -2.95 4.07
C TRP A 78 -8.29 -1.65 4.59
N ALA A 79 -9.35 -1.76 5.40
CA ALA A 79 -9.99 -0.59 6.02
C ALA A 79 -9.03 0.19 6.95
N HIS A 80 -8.14 -0.48 7.67
CA HIS A 80 -7.13 0.20 8.50
C HIS A 80 -6.13 1.01 7.66
N TYR A 81 -5.69 0.48 6.51
CA TYR A 81 -4.81 1.22 5.59
C TYR A 81 -5.56 2.41 4.95
N VAL A 82 -6.83 2.23 4.60
CA VAL A 82 -7.68 3.30 4.08
C VAL A 82 -7.90 4.39 5.13
N ALA A 83 -8.21 4.01 6.37
CA ALA A 83 -8.38 4.96 7.48
C ALA A 83 -7.14 5.81 7.73
N GLN A 84 -5.93 5.23 7.60
CA GLN A 84 -4.69 6.00 7.68
C GLN A 84 -4.59 7.04 6.56
N GLY A 85 -4.82 6.66 5.31
CA GLY A 85 -4.76 7.59 4.17
C GLY A 85 -5.83 8.68 4.26
N LYS A 86 -7.07 8.32 4.64
CA LYS A 86 -8.16 9.29 4.83
C LYS A 86 -7.85 10.26 5.97
N GLY A 87 -7.41 9.73 7.12
CA GLY A 87 -7.02 10.57 8.25
C GLY A 87 -5.85 11.50 7.93
N LEU A 88 -4.92 11.11 7.05
CA LEU A 88 -3.86 11.99 6.59
C LEU A 88 -4.41 13.11 5.70
N LEU A 89 -5.35 12.84 4.79
CA LEU A 89 -6.02 13.88 4.01
C LEU A 89 -6.79 14.85 4.92
N ASP A 90 -7.48 14.35 5.95
CA ASP A 90 -8.20 15.17 6.92
C ASP A 90 -7.23 16.06 7.72
N HIS A 91 -6.10 15.50 8.18
CA HIS A 91 -5.05 16.27 8.86
C HIS A 91 -4.51 17.41 8.00
N LEU A 92 -4.42 17.21 6.69
CA LEU A 92 -3.96 18.20 5.73
C LEU A 92 -5.09 19.13 5.22
N ASN A 93 -6.33 18.98 5.71
CA ASN A 93 -7.51 19.71 5.25
C ASN A 93 -7.79 19.55 3.74
N ILE A 94 -7.58 18.34 3.22
CA ILE A 94 -7.80 18.01 1.80
C ILE A 94 -9.07 17.16 1.68
N PRO A 95 -10.18 17.74 1.20
CA PRO A 95 -11.47 17.04 1.14
C PRO A 95 -11.53 15.98 0.03
N ARG A 96 -10.79 16.17 -1.06
CA ARG A 96 -10.77 15.27 -2.21
C ARG A 96 -9.38 15.20 -2.82
N ALA A 97 -8.98 14.01 -3.28
CA ALA A 97 -7.69 13.79 -3.92
C ALA A 97 -7.79 12.72 -5.02
N HIS A 98 -6.87 12.76 -5.97
CA HIS A 98 -6.53 11.58 -6.75
C HIS A 98 -5.84 10.57 -5.83
N ILE A 99 -6.12 9.28 -5.99
CA ILE A 99 -5.54 8.23 -5.15
C ILE A 99 -4.71 7.30 -6.02
N MET A 100 -3.43 7.21 -5.72
CA MET A 100 -2.52 6.32 -6.41
C MET A 100 -2.02 5.21 -5.49
N GLY A 101 -1.89 4.02 -6.02
CA GLY A 101 -1.24 2.91 -5.34
C GLY A 101 -0.23 2.19 -6.23
N GLY A 102 0.89 1.79 -5.64
CA GLY A 102 1.86 0.91 -6.29
C GLY A 102 1.92 -0.44 -5.60
N CYS A 103 2.06 -1.55 -6.35
CA CYS A 103 2.19 -2.89 -5.79
C CYS A 103 1.00 -3.22 -4.84
N MET A 104 1.24 -3.62 -3.59
CA MET A 104 0.19 -3.81 -2.58
C MET A 104 -0.57 -2.50 -2.25
N GLY A 105 0.02 -1.33 -2.50
CA GLY A 105 -0.68 -0.04 -2.37
C GLY A 105 -1.86 0.12 -3.33
N VAL A 106 -1.92 -0.65 -4.43
CA VAL A 106 -3.08 -0.71 -5.34
C VAL A 106 -4.33 -1.18 -4.61
N SER A 107 -4.20 -2.22 -3.80
CA SER A 107 -5.32 -2.73 -3.00
C SER A 107 -5.83 -1.69 -2.01
N CYS A 108 -4.91 -0.89 -1.41
CA CYS A 108 -5.28 0.22 -0.55
C CYS A 108 -6.02 1.33 -1.33
N ALA A 109 -5.52 1.69 -2.53
CA ALA A 109 -6.12 2.72 -3.37
C ALA A 109 -7.52 2.31 -3.87
N ALA A 110 -7.69 1.07 -4.32
CA ALA A 110 -8.99 0.54 -4.75
C ALA A 110 -9.98 0.51 -3.58
N ALA A 111 -9.56 0.02 -2.41
CA ALA A 111 -10.38 0.03 -1.19
C ALA A 111 -10.72 1.45 -0.73
N PHE A 112 -9.82 2.43 -0.93
CA PHE A 112 -10.10 3.84 -0.64
C PHE A 112 -11.22 4.37 -1.52
N GLY A 113 -11.19 4.08 -2.83
CA GLY A 113 -12.24 4.47 -3.77
C GLY A 113 -13.62 3.91 -3.37
N VAL A 114 -13.66 2.66 -2.88
CA VAL A 114 -14.89 2.03 -2.40
C VAL A 114 -15.39 2.67 -1.10
N LEU A 115 -14.51 2.85 -0.11
CA LEU A 115 -14.91 3.35 1.22
C LEU A 115 -15.14 4.86 1.26
N HIS A 116 -14.47 5.62 0.39
CA HIS A 116 -14.55 7.08 0.33
C HIS A 116 -14.73 7.61 -1.09
N PRO A 117 -15.79 7.20 -1.83
CA PRO A 117 -15.99 7.61 -3.22
C PRO A 117 -16.09 9.13 -3.38
N GLN A 118 -16.68 9.83 -2.41
CA GLN A 118 -16.83 11.29 -2.45
C GLN A 118 -15.51 12.05 -2.23
N ALA A 119 -14.53 11.40 -1.59
CA ALA A 119 -13.19 11.95 -1.38
C ALA A 119 -12.21 11.60 -2.51
N THR A 120 -12.62 10.76 -3.47
CA THR A 120 -11.79 10.25 -4.56
C THR A 120 -12.11 10.93 -5.87
N LEU A 121 -11.11 11.56 -6.51
CA LEU A 121 -11.23 12.16 -7.84
C LEU A 121 -11.01 11.14 -8.94
N SER A 122 -9.98 10.30 -8.81
CA SER A 122 -9.66 9.17 -9.70
C SER A 122 -8.70 8.21 -9.01
N LEU A 123 -8.54 7.03 -9.59
CA LEU A 123 -7.61 5.98 -9.12
C LEU A 123 -6.46 5.79 -10.12
N VAL A 124 -5.23 5.66 -9.64
CA VAL A 124 -4.08 5.19 -10.43
C VAL A 124 -3.58 3.89 -9.81
N LEU A 125 -3.82 2.78 -10.48
CA LEU A 125 -3.56 1.41 -10.01
C LEU A 125 -2.35 0.84 -10.74
N PHE A 126 -1.15 1.12 -10.19
CA PHE A 126 0.11 0.80 -10.86
C PHE A 126 0.71 -0.51 -10.35
N TRP A 127 0.80 -1.52 -11.20
CA TRP A 127 1.30 -2.85 -10.89
C TRP A 127 0.52 -3.53 -9.76
N PRO A 128 -0.77 -3.85 -9.95
CA PRO A 128 -1.54 -4.58 -8.95
C PRO A 128 -0.87 -5.89 -8.56
N VAL A 129 -0.75 -6.14 -7.26
CA VAL A 129 -0.36 -7.46 -6.76
C VAL A 129 -1.49 -8.46 -6.96
N GLY A 130 -1.14 -9.73 -7.12
CA GLY A 130 -2.09 -10.83 -7.24
C GLY A 130 -1.53 -11.99 -8.05
N GLY A 131 -2.36 -13.00 -8.25
CA GLY A 131 -1.99 -14.27 -8.82
C GLY A 131 -1.70 -15.34 -7.76
N ALA A 132 -1.89 -16.61 -8.13
CA ALA A 132 -1.70 -17.74 -7.22
C ALA A 132 -0.30 -17.76 -6.60
N GLN A 133 0.73 -17.43 -7.38
CA GLN A 133 2.10 -17.42 -6.89
C GLN A 133 2.32 -16.34 -5.83
N TYR A 134 1.76 -15.15 -6.01
CA TYR A 134 1.82 -14.10 -4.99
C TYR A 134 1.13 -14.53 -3.69
N ARG A 135 -0.10 -15.05 -3.79
CA ARG A 135 -0.85 -15.51 -2.62
C ARG A 135 -0.09 -16.62 -1.88
N LEU A 136 0.37 -17.65 -2.58
CA LEU A 136 1.08 -18.79 -1.98
C LEU A 136 2.39 -18.34 -1.31
N SER A 137 3.21 -17.54 -1.98
CA SER A 137 4.47 -17.06 -1.42
C SER A 137 4.26 -16.17 -0.18
N THR A 138 3.19 -15.39 -0.17
CA THR A 138 2.85 -14.54 0.98
C THR A 138 2.32 -15.38 2.14
N GLN A 139 1.43 -16.33 1.90
CA GLN A 139 0.95 -17.26 2.93
C GLN A 139 2.12 -18.07 3.54
N GLN A 140 3.08 -18.49 2.73
CA GLN A 140 4.28 -19.18 3.21
C GLN A 140 5.09 -18.30 4.17
N ARG A 141 5.30 -17.02 3.86
CA ARG A 141 6.01 -16.09 4.77
C ARG A 141 5.33 -15.97 6.13
N PHE A 142 4.00 -15.89 6.13
CA PHE A 142 3.24 -15.86 7.39
C PHE A 142 3.37 -17.19 8.16
N ALA A 143 3.34 -18.33 7.46
CA ALA A 143 3.52 -19.65 8.09
C ALA A 143 4.92 -19.79 8.70
N GLU A 144 5.97 -19.35 8.02
CA GLU A 144 7.33 -19.33 8.52
C GLU A 144 7.45 -18.47 9.80
N HIS A 145 6.84 -17.29 9.80
CA HIS A 145 6.79 -16.43 11.00
C HIS A 145 6.10 -17.13 12.17
N LEU A 146 4.90 -17.65 11.93
CA LEU A 146 4.12 -18.34 12.96
C LEU A 146 4.87 -19.57 13.53
N THR A 147 5.56 -20.30 12.66
CA THR A 147 6.41 -21.44 13.09
C THR A 147 7.57 -20.96 13.96
N PHE A 148 8.23 -19.86 13.58
CA PHE A 148 9.30 -19.28 14.38
C PHE A 148 8.81 -18.81 15.75
N VAL A 149 7.67 -18.13 15.82
CA VAL A 149 7.03 -17.71 17.08
C VAL A 149 6.67 -18.91 17.95
N GLN A 150 6.11 -19.97 17.37
CA GLN A 150 5.74 -21.18 18.08
C GLN A 150 6.95 -21.88 18.73
N GLN A 151 8.08 -21.86 18.06
CA GLN A 151 9.30 -22.55 18.51
C GLN A 151 10.15 -21.73 19.49
N ASN A 152 10.15 -20.39 19.31
CA ASN A 152 11.14 -19.53 19.97
C ASN A 152 10.52 -18.40 20.82
N GLY A 153 9.20 -18.15 20.68
CA GLY A 153 8.50 -17.08 21.40
C GLY A 153 8.73 -15.66 20.82
N LEU A 154 8.03 -14.68 21.38
CA LEU A 154 8.05 -13.31 20.89
C LEU A 154 9.35 -12.56 21.20
N GLN A 155 10.02 -12.91 22.31
CA GLN A 155 11.33 -12.32 22.63
C GLN A 155 12.35 -12.60 21.54
N ALA A 156 12.41 -13.85 21.04
CA ALA A 156 13.31 -14.22 19.97
C ALA A 156 13.03 -13.48 18.65
N VAL A 157 11.78 -13.13 18.36
CA VAL A 157 11.43 -12.26 17.22
C VAL A 157 12.04 -10.89 17.40
N ALA A 158 11.85 -10.25 18.57
CA ALA A 158 12.40 -8.92 18.85
C ALA A 158 13.93 -8.91 18.79
N ASP A 159 14.59 -9.91 19.35
CA ASP A 159 16.05 -10.07 19.32
C ASP A 159 16.58 -10.25 17.89
N LEU A 160 15.88 -11.06 17.08
CA LEU A 160 16.21 -11.26 15.66
C LEU A 160 16.14 -9.96 14.88
N VAL A 161 15.06 -9.22 15.05
CA VAL A 161 14.85 -7.92 14.36
C VAL A 161 15.90 -6.90 14.81
N ALA A 162 16.18 -6.81 16.10
CA ALA A 162 17.22 -5.92 16.64
C ALA A 162 18.62 -6.24 16.08
N LYS A 163 18.94 -7.54 15.95
CA LYS A 163 20.24 -8.01 15.45
C LYS A 163 20.39 -7.87 13.94
N GLU A 164 19.38 -8.31 13.17
CA GLU A 164 19.48 -8.46 11.71
C GLU A 164 18.94 -7.23 10.96
N GLY A 165 17.95 -6.53 11.52
CA GLY A 165 17.32 -5.34 10.96
C GLY A 165 16.63 -5.55 9.61
N LYS A 166 16.29 -6.81 9.28
CA LYS A 166 15.64 -7.17 8.01
C LYS A 166 14.15 -6.88 8.04
N THR A 167 13.58 -6.65 6.86
CA THR A 167 12.13 -6.51 6.68
C THR A 167 11.45 -7.87 6.65
N PHE A 168 10.15 -7.93 6.89
CA PHE A 168 9.35 -9.16 6.78
C PHE A 168 9.47 -9.86 5.41
N GLY A 169 9.62 -9.07 4.33
CA GLY A 169 9.83 -9.61 2.99
C GLY A 169 11.19 -10.28 2.79
N ALA A 170 12.23 -9.80 3.50
CA ALA A 170 13.60 -10.31 3.39
C ALA A 170 13.88 -11.45 4.39
N ASP A 171 13.25 -11.41 5.56
CA ASP A 171 13.31 -12.47 6.57
C ASP A 171 11.94 -12.57 7.26
N PRO A 172 11.13 -13.56 6.87
CA PRO A 172 9.79 -13.72 7.43
C PRO A 172 9.74 -13.91 8.94
N ARG A 173 10.81 -14.44 9.55
CA ARG A 173 10.87 -14.69 10.99
C ARG A 173 10.64 -13.43 11.83
N GLY A 174 11.03 -12.25 11.30
CA GLY A 174 10.81 -10.94 11.95
C GLY A 174 9.36 -10.48 12.03
N GLY A 175 8.49 -11.02 11.20
CA GLY A 175 7.05 -10.75 11.21
C GLY A 175 6.62 -9.40 10.65
N PRO A 176 5.30 -9.17 10.58
CA PRO A 176 4.73 -7.98 9.94
C PRO A 176 5.11 -6.65 10.61
N TRP A 177 5.45 -6.65 11.88
CA TRP A 177 5.85 -5.46 12.64
C TRP A 177 7.36 -5.24 12.72
N ALA A 178 8.16 -5.96 11.93
CA ALA A 178 9.62 -5.86 11.96
C ALA A 178 10.14 -4.40 11.85
N ALA A 179 9.50 -3.57 11.02
CA ALA A 179 9.88 -2.17 10.89
C ALA A 179 9.69 -1.40 12.21
N VAL A 180 8.53 -1.57 12.86
CA VAL A 180 8.21 -0.86 14.12
C VAL A 180 9.09 -1.37 15.27
N LEU A 181 9.27 -2.69 15.37
CA LEU A 181 10.16 -3.32 16.37
C LEU A 181 11.59 -2.75 16.32
N LYS A 182 12.04 -2.37 15.13
CA LYS A 182 13.40 -1.86 14.91
C LYS A 182 13.60 -0.43 15.44
N HIS A 183 12.59 0.43 15.38
CA HIS A 183 12.76 1.85 15.67
C HIS A 183 11.95 2.35 16.87
N ASP A 184 10.95 1.60 17.33
CA ASP A 184 10.11 1.96 18.48
C ASP A 184 10.36 1.00 19.66
N ARG A 185 11.15 1.45 20.61
CA ARG A 185 11.49 0.68 21.80
C ARG A 185 10.27 0.37 22.67
N ALA A 186 9.37 1.34 22.84
CA ALA A 186 8.17 1.15 23.66
C ALA A 186 7.25 0.10 23.04
N PHE A 187 7.11 0.14 21.70
CA PHE A 187 6.41 -0.90 20.97
C PHE A 187 7.08 -2.28 21.13
N ALA A 188 8.40 -2.37 21.02
CA ALA A 188 9.13 -3.63 21.18
C ALA A 188 8.94 -4.21 22.60
N GLU A 189 9.01 -3.38 23.65
CA GLU A 189 8.73 -3.80 25.01
C GLU A 189 7.28 -4.26 25.23
N ALA A 190 6.32 -3.64 24.56
CA ALA A 190 4.91 -4.06 24.59
C ALA A 190 4.68 -5.34 23.79
N PHE A 191 5.39 -5.51 22.66
CA PHE A 191 5.32 -6.68 21.80
C PHE A 191 5.72 -7.97 22.53
N VAL A 192 6.85 -7.97 23.23
CA VAL A 192 7.34 -9.16 23.93
C VAL A 192 6.44 -9.59 25.09
N ARG A 193 5.63 -8.67 25.63
CA ARG A 193 4.64 -8.94 26.69
C ARG A 193 3.31 -9.48 26.21
N GLN A 194 3.10 -9.59 24.87
CA GLN A 194 1.87 -10.15 24.32
C GLN A 194 1.73 -11.62 24.64
N ASP A 195 0.50 -12.08 24.80
CA ASP A 195 0.20 -13.51 24.80
C ASP A 195 0.49 -14.10 23.42
N ALA A 196 1.36 -15.12 23.37
CA ALA A 196 1.84 -15.68 22.11
C ALA A 196 0.73 -16.38 21.31
N GLU A 197 -0.24 -17.02 21.98
CA GLU A 197 -1.36 -17.67 21.30
C GLU A 197 -2.29 -16.63 20.67
N ARG A 198 -2.64 -15.58 21.42
CA ARG A 198 -3.41 -14.46 20.88
C ARG A 198 -2.70 -13.78 19.72
N TYR A 199 -1.40 -13.55 19.84
CA TYR A 199 -0.57 -12.97 18.77
C TYR A 199 -0.65 -13.83 17.49
N LYS A 200 -0.48 -15.14 17.61
CA LYS A 200 -0.58 -16.06 16.46
C LYS A 200 -1.95 -15.99 15.78
N LEU A 201 -3.03 -15.89 16.54
CA LEU A 201 -4.38 -15.73 15.98
C LEU A 201 -4.53 -14.40 15.23
N ILE A 202 -3.97 -13.30 15.75
CA ILE A 202 -3.95 -12.00 15.06
C ILE A 202 -3.22 -12.11 13.71
N VAL A 203 -2.01 -12.68 13.71
CA VAL A 203 -1.19 -12.84 12.50
C VAL A 203 -1.86 -13.74 11.46
N ALA A 204 -2.39 -14.90 11.90
CA ALA A 204 -3.11 -15.80 11.01
C ALA A 204 -4.39 -15.16 10.44
N GLY A 205 -5.10 -14.38 11.26
CA GLY A 205 -6.26 -13.61 10.82
C GLY A 205 -5.89 -12.54 9.79
N MET A 206 -4.77 -11.84 9.99
CA MET A 206 -4.26 -10.84 9.06
C MET A 206 -3.89 -11.45 7.70
N ALA A 207 -3.17 -12.58 7.70
CA ALA A 207 -2.81 -13.30 6.48
C ALA A 207 -4.06 -13.69 5.66
N ARG A 208 -5.09 -14.22 6.32
CA ARG A 208 -6.35 -14.60 5.66
C ARG A 208 -7.14 -13.41 5.14
N THR A 209 -7.10 -12.26 5.82
CA THR A 209 -7.84 -11.06 5.41
C THR A 209 -7.16 -10.33 4.25
N LEU A 210 -5.83 -10.26 4.25
CA LEU A 210 -5.09 -9.47 3.26
C LEU A 210 -4.69 -10.29 2.02
N PHE A 211 -4.71 -11.63 2.08
CA PHE A 211 -4.24 -12.50 0.99
C PHE A 211 -5.20 -13.68 0.81
N ASP A 212 -6.47 -13.36 0.62
CA ASP A 212 -7.60 -14.29 0.61
C ASP A 212 -7.86 -14.92 -0.77
N ARG A 213 -7.36 -14.31 -1.86
CA ARG A 213 -7.71 -14.67 -3.25
C ARG A 213 -6.53 -14.63 -4.20
N ASP A 214 -6.70 -15.28 -5.37
CA ASP A 214 -5.71 -15.29 -6.46
C ASP A 214 -5.81 -14.07 -7.37
N SER A 215 -6.96 -13.38 -7.41
CA SER A 215 -7.09 -12.09 -8.09
C SER A 215 -6.39 -10.98 -7.28
N ALA A 216 -6.54 -9.72 -7.66
CA ALA A 216 -6.03 -8.61 -6.85
C ALA A 216 -6.73 -8.62 -5.48
N PRO A 217 -5.99 -8.72 -4.36
CA PRO A 217 -6.58 -8.61 -3.03
C PRO A 217 -7.05 -7.17 -2.77
N GLY A 218 -8.01 -6.98 -1.89
CA GLY A 218 -8.50 -5.64 -1.55
C GLY A 218 -10.00 -5.59 -1.37
N ALA A 219 -10.63 -4.65 -2.05
CA ALA A 219 -12.10 -4.50 -2.04
C ALA A 219 -12.79 -5.69 -2.72
N GLU A 220 -14.03 -5.94 -2.34
CA GLU A 220 -14.84 -6.98 -2.95
C GLU A 220 -15.25 -6.58 -4.37
N PRO A 221 -15.39 -7.55 -5.31
CA PRO A 221 -15.75 -7.26 -6.69
C PRO A 221 -17.09 -6.53 -6.80
N GLU A 222 -18.08 -6.89 -5.97
CA GLU A 222 -19.39 -6.27 -5.94
C GLU A 222 -19.33 -4.79 -5.57
N ASP A 223 -18.38 -4.39 -4.72
CA ASP A 223 -18.17 -3.00 -4.32
C ASP A 223 -17.43 -2.24 -5.40
N LEU A 224 -16.44 -2.85 -6.05
CA LEU A 224 -15.71 -2.28 -7.20
C LEU A 224 -16.65 -1.99 -8.38
N LEU A 225 -17.60 -2.89 -8.67
CA LEU A 225 -18.60 -2.73 -9.73
C LEU A 225 -19.54 -1.55 -9.51
N ARG A 226 -19.67 -1.05 -8.29
CA ARG A 226 -20.60 0.05 -7.93
C ARG A 226 -19.97 1.43 -7.97
N ILE A 227 -18.64 1.55 -7.99
CA ILE A 227 -18.00 2.87 -7.95
C ILE A 227 -17.90 3.47 -9.36
N ASP A 228 -18.38 4.71 -9.51
CA ASP A 228 -18.26 5.50 -10.75
C ASP A 228 -17.04 6.44 -10.69
N ILE A 229 -15.86 5.86 -10.43
CA ILE A 229 -14.60 6.59 -10.31
C ILE A 229 -13.70 6.22 -11.49
N PRO A 230 -13.16 7.19 -12.25
CA PRO A 230 -12.19 6.90 -13.30
C PRO A 230 -10.95 6.21 -12.72
N ALA A 231 -10.49 5.13 -13.35
CA ALA A 231 -9.35 4.37 -12.89
C ALA A 231 -8.38 4.07 -14.02
N LEU A 232 -7.12 4.51 -13.91
CA LEU A 232 -6.03 4.06 -14.77
C LEU A 232 -5.40 2.81 -14.18
N ILE A 233 -5.34 1.74 -14.96
CA ILE A 233 -4.72 0.47 -14.57
C ILE A 233 -3.48 0.24 -15.43
N VAL A 234 -2.33 0.08 -14.77
CA VAL A 234 -1.05 -0.23 -15.43
C VAL A 234 -0.58 -1.61 -14.99
N PRO A 235 -0.54 -2.61 -15.88
CA PRO A 235 -0.21 -3.98 -15.53
C PRO A 235 1.28 -4.16 -15.21
N GLY A 236 1.57 -5.04 -14.24
CA GLY A 236 2.88 -5.66 -14.07
C GLY A 236 2.93 -7.03 -14.76
N ARG A 237 4.12 -7.65 -14.75
CA ARG A 237 4.32 -8.98 -15.32
C ARG A 237 5.48 -9.69 -14.61
N ASP A 238 5.26 -10.06 -13.36
CA ASP A 238 6.21 -10.87 -12.60
C ASP A 238 5.46 -11.78 -11.59
N ALA A 239 6.20 -12.48 -10.76
CA ALA A 239 5.65 -13.43 -9.79
C ALA A 239 4.67 -12.82 -8.77
N SER A 240 4.76 -11.52 -8.50
CA SER A 240 3.90 -10.81 -7.56
C SER A 240 2.82 -9.97 -8.23
N HIS A 241 3.01 -9.65 -9.51
CA HIS A 241 2.17 -8.74 -10.28
C HIS A 241 1.69 -9.47 -11.55
N ALA A 242 0.87 -10.51 -11.35
CA ALA A 242 0.30 -11.25 -12.47
C ALA A 242 -0.62 -10.34 -13.31
N THR A 243 -0.52 -10.43 -14.63
CA THR A 243 -1.38 -9.66 -15.53
C THR A 243 -2.87 -9.91 -15.26
N SER A 244 -3.23 -11.12 -14.81
CA SER A 244 -4.60 -11.46 -14.40
C SER A 244 -5.13 -10.60 -13.23
N ALA A 245 -4.27 -10.12 -12.33
CA ALA A 245 -4.69 -9.22 -11.26
C ALA A 245 -5.10 -7.83 -11.80
N ALA A 246 -4.37 -7.33 -12.81
CA ALA A 246 -4.72 -6.08 -13.48
C ALA A 246 -6.00 -6.23 -14.34
N ARG A 247 -6.16 -7.35 -15.06
CA ARG A 247 -7.38 -7.65 -15.83
C ARG A 247 -8.61 -7.79 -14.93
N TYR A 248 -8.47 -8.43 -13.77
CA TYR A 248 -9.55 -8.51 -12.79
C TYR A 248 -10.04 -7.12 -12.35
N LEU A 249 -9.12 -6.17 -12.09
CA LEU A 249 -9.51 -4.81 -11.75
C LEU A 249 -10.17 -4.07 -12.92
N GLU A 250 -9.71 -4.31 -14.16
CA GLU A 250 -10.34 -3.78 -15.36
C GLU A 250 -11.78 -4.28 -15.51
N GLU A 251 -12.02 -5.57 -15.29
CA GLU A 251 -13.35 -6.17 -15.36
C GLU A 251 -14.30 -5.68 -14.27
N CYS A 252 -13.76 -5.39 -13.07
CA CYS A 252 -14.56 -4.94 -11.93
C CYS A 252 -14.84 -3.44 -11.90
N LEU A 253 -14.01 -2.61 -12.54
CA LEU A 253 -14.15 -1.15 -12.47
C LEU A 253 -14.89 -0.59 -13.68
N PRO A 254 -16.10 -0.01 -13.54
CA PRO A 254 -16.91 0.43 -14.69
C PRO A 254 -16.26 1.50 -15.56
N ARG A 255 -15.34 2.29 -15.01
CA ARG A 255 -14.61 3.36 -15.70
C ARG A 255 -13.10 3.09 -15.76
N ALA A 256 -12.73 1.84 -16.02
CA ALA A 256 -11.35 1.44 -16.20
C ALA A 256 -10.76 1.95 -17.51
N ASP A 257 -9.59 2.54 -17.44
CA ASP A 257 -8.68 2.84 -18.53
C ASP A 257 -7.46 1.91 -18.38
N TYR A 258 -7.51 0.77 -19.05
CA TYR A 258 -6.43 -0.22 -19.01
C TYR A 258 -5.36 0.15 -20.03
N TRP A 259 -4.19 0.55 -19.53
CA TRP A 259 -3.07 0.85 -20.40
C TRP A 259 -2.29 -0.42 -20.72
N ASP A 260 -2.65 -1.06 -21.82
CA ASP A 260 -2.03 -2.31 -22.30
C ASP A 260 -0.64 -2.05 -22.89
N VAL A 261 0.32 -1.77 -22.01
CA VAL A 261 1.71 -1.52 -22.36
C VAL A 261 2.60 -2.61 -21.78
N PRO A 262 3.49 -3.23 -22.59
CA PRO A 262 4.44 -4.19 -22.06
C PRO A 262 5.39 -3.54 -21.04
N VAL A 263 5.91 -4.33 -20.10
CA VAL A 263 6.78 -3.82 -19.02
C VAL A 263 8.02 -3.09 -19.56
N GLU A 264 8.55 -3.55 -20.67
CA GLU A 264 9.70 -2.94 -21.37
C GLU A 264 9.39 -1.53 -21.89
N GLY A 265 8.12 -1.27 -22.23
CA GLY A 265 7.63 0.04 -22.63
C GLY A 265 7.29 0.97 -21.46
N GLN A 266 7.31 0.47 -20.22
CA GLN A 266 7.05 1.25 -19.02
C GLN A 266 8.36 1.93 -18.54
N THR A 267 8.64 3.07 -19.10
CA THR A 267 9.86 3.85 -18.86
C THR A 267 9.55 5.19 -18.20
N GLU A 268 10.56 5.90 -17.74
CA GLU A 268 10.43 7.29 -17.24
C GLU A 268 9.75 8.20 -18.27
N ALA A 269 10.08 8.02 -19.55
CA ALA A 269 9.54 8.84 -20.64
C ALA A 269 8.07 8.52 -21.00
N THR A 270 7.55 7.37 -20.62
CA THR A 270 6.19 6.94 -20.99
C THR A 270 5.21 6.97 -19.81
N VAL A 271 5.62 6.51 -18.63
CA VAL A 271 4.72 6.31 -17.48
C VAL A 271 4.27 7.63 -16.87
N ALA A 272 5.19 8.53 -16.52
CA ALA A 272 4.84 9.78 -15.90
C ALA A 272 3.93 10.65 -16.80
N PRO A 273 4.21 10.83 -18.11
CA PRO A 273 3.30 11.53 -19.02
C PRO A 273 1.92 10.87 -19.13
N ARG A 274 1.84 9.53 -19.18
CA ARG A 274 0.56 8.80 -19.25
C ARG A 274 -0.29 9.02 -18.00
N ILE A 275 0.33 8.95 -16.82
CA ILE A 275 -0.37 9.23 -15.56
C ILE A 275 -0.85 10.69 -15.54
N MET A 276 0.00 11.66 -15.88
CA MET A 276 -0.37 13.07 -15.92
C MET A 276 -1.50 13.37 -16.91
N GLN A 277 -1.48 12.74 -18.09
CA GLN A 277 -2.57 12.86 -19.07
C GLN A 277 -3.89 12.34 -18.47
N PHE A 278 -3.90 11.18 -17.85
CA PHE A 278 -5.09 10.62 -17.22
C PHE A 278 -5.61 11.52 -16.08
N LEU A 279 -4.76 11.93 -15.17
CA LEU A 279 -5.13 12.80 -14.04
C LEU A 279 -5.67 14.15 -14.50
N GLY A 280 -5.07 14.76 -15.54
CA GLY A 280 -5.53 16.02 -16.13
C GLY A 280 -6.93 15.92 -16.74
N ASN A 281 -7.25 14.79 -17.37
CA ASN A 281 -8.57 14.53 -17.95
C ASN A 281 -9.64 14.26 -16.89
N THR A 282 -9.26 13.84 -15.69
CA THR A 282 -10.20 13.48 -14.59
C THR A 282 -10.35 14.57 -13.54
N GLY A 283 -9.43 15.54 -13.48
CA GLY A 283 -9.48 16.71 -12.59
C GLY A 283 -10.32 17.88 -13.09
N GLY A 284 -10.73 17.86 -14.37
CA GLY A 284 -11.40 18.97 -15.05
C GLY A 284 -12.92 19.05 -14.92
N GLY A 285 -13.53 18.42 -13.90
CA GLY A 285 -14.89 18.73 -13.50
C GLY A 285 -14.91 20.15 -12.90
N SER A 286 -15.33 21.13 -13.70
CA SER A 286 -15.44 22.55 -13.35
C SER A 286 -15.89 22.76 -11.90
N LEU A 287 -15.03 23.39 -11.11
CA LEU A 287 -15.46 24.30 -10.07
C LEU A 287 -16.16 25.48 -10.79
N GLN A 288 -17.39 25.29 -11.26
CA GLN A 288 -18.29 26.37 -11.51
C GLN A 288 -19.01 26.66 -10.19
N ALA A 289 -18.86 27.91 -9.79
CA ALA A 289 -19.28 28.60 -8.58
C ALA A 289 -20.72 28.32 -8.13
#